data_ff72e67fc0fe1315f5ff1881242fb804
#
_entry.id   ff72e67fc0fe1315f5ff1881242fb804
#
_cell.length_a   1.000
_cell.length_b   1.000
_cell.length_c   1.000
_cell.angle_alpha   90.00
_cell.angle_beta   90.00
_cell.angle_gamma   90.00
#
_symmetry.space_group_name_H-M   'P 1'
#
loop_
_entity.id
_entity.type
_entity.pdbx_description
1 polymer ?
#
loop_
_entity_poly.entity_id
_entity_poly.type
_entity_poly.pdbx_seq_one_letter_code
_entity_poly.pdbx_strand_id
1 'polypeptide(L)'
;MIGFVIIMQKKIIIDTDPGQDDAVAILLALASPNELNVLGITTVAGNVPLNLTSKNARIICELAGRSELKVFAGSDSPMFRPLITAEHVHGKTGLDGPILPEPKMSLQDKNGIDFLIETLESHEPGSITLCCLGPLTNIAIAIEKAPEIITRAKEIVMMAGAYFEVGNITPAAEFNVFVDPEAAKIILNSSVKKTFLPLDVTHKLLVTKAQIEAFESFGTRVGQVISEMLQFSERFDKQKYGSDAAPLHDPSVIAYLLKPSLFSGRFVNVEIETESLLTLGMTVADWWGVSGREANANFIGDVDIEGFFNLLTERLASL
;
A
#
# COMPACT_ATOMS: atom_id res chain seq x y z
N MET A 1 29.52 -4.74 29.05
CA MET A 1 28.07 -4.49 29.10
C MET A 1 27.61 -4.37 27.64
N ILE A 2 26.93 -5.41 27.14
CA ILE A 2 26.30 -5.36 25.81
C ILE A 2 25.02 -4.57 26.03
N GLY A 3 24.99 -3.31 25.59
CA GLY A 3 23.78 -2.51 25.65
C GLY A 3 22.73 -3.11 24.70
N PHE A 4 21.65 -3.65 25.25
CA PHE A 4 20.48 -4.00 24.48
C PHE A 4 19.90 -2.67 23.90
N VAL A 5 20.06 -2.47 22.60
CA VAL A 5 19.30 -1.44 21.90
C VAL A 5 17.86 -1.94 21.86
N ILE A 6 17.00 -1.40 22.70
CA ILE A 6 15.55 -1.64 22.63
C ILE A 6 15.11 -0.93 21.34
N ILE A 7 14.94 -1.71 20.27
CA ILE A 7 14.30 -1.20 19.05
C ILE A 7 12.82 -1.03 19.41
N MET A 8 12.38 0.22 19.53
CA MET A 8 10.95 0.50 19.72
C MET A 8 10.22 0.17 18.42
N GLN A 9 9.25 -0.76 18.49
CA GLN A 9 8.38 -1.12 17.38
C GLN A 9 7.65 0.13 16.88
N LYS A 10 7.60 0.30 15.56
CA LYS A 10 6.76 1.33 14.92
C LYS A 10 5.32 0.83 14.92
N LYS A 11 4.40 1.59 15.52
CA LYS A 11 2.97 1.33 15.44
C LYS A 11 2.46 1.74 14.07
N ILE A 12 1.78 0.83 13.38
CA ILE A 12 1.24 1.07 12.05
C ILE A 12 -0.23 0.63 11.97
N ILE A 13 -0.98 1.30 11.10
CA ILE A 13 -2.25 0.82 10.57
C ILE A 13 -2.05 0.66 9.06
N ILE A 14 -2.48 -0.47 8.50
CA ILE A 14 -2.43 -0.72 7.07
C ILE A 14 -3.83 -0.47 6.51
N ASP A 15 -3.93 0.46 5.54
CA ASP A 15 -5.14 0.72 4.76
C ASP A 15 -4.91 0.21 3.34
N THR A 16 -5.78 -0.71 2.86
CA THR A 16 -5.43 -1.59 1.75
C THR A 16 -6.68 -2.11 1.00
N ASP A 17 -6.53 -2.47 -0.28
CA ASP A 17 -7.57 -3.10 -1.11
C ASP A 17 -7.13 -4.46 -1.68
N PRO A 18 -6.82 -5.46 -0.82
CA PRO A 18 -5.92 -6.55 -1.12
C PRO A 18 -6.11 -7.23 -2.47
N GLY A 19 -5.14 -6.92 -3.37
CA GLY A 19 -4.69 -7.69 -4.50
C GLY A 19 -3.45 -8.53 -4.15
N GLN A 20 -2.73 -9.01 -5.17
CA GLN A 20 -1.58 -9.89 -4.95
C GLN A 20 -0.39 -9.17 -4.29
N ASP A 21 -0.12 -7.93 -4.67
CA ASP A 21 0.98 -7.13 -4.12
C ASP A 21 0.67 -6.58 -2.73
N ASP A 22 -0.58 -6.14 -2.46
CA ASP A 22 -1.05 -5.89 -1.09
C ASP A 22 -0.83 -7.10 -0.18
N ALA A 23 -1.13 -8.31 -0.68
CA ALA A 23 -0.93 -9.54 0.09
C ALA A 23 0.53 -9.69 0.49
N VAL A 24 1.46 -9.46 -0.42
CA VAL A 24 2.91 -9.52 -0.13
C VAL A 24 3.31 -8.42 0.86
N ALA A 25 2.75 -7.20 0.75
CA ALA A 25 3.00 -6.11 1.68
C ALA A 25 2.53 -6.44 3.10
N ILE A 26 1.30 -6.95 3.24
CA ILE A 26 0.76 -7.38 4.53
C ILE A 26 1.62 -8.49 5.13
N LEU A 27 1.97 -9.52 4.34
CA LEU A 27 2.85 -10.60 4.79
C LEU A 27 4.21 -10.07 5.24
N LEU A 28 4.83 -9.13 4.52
CA LEU A 28 6.09 -8.50 4.91
C LEU A 28 5.99 -7.78 6.27
N ALA A 29 4.89 -7.05 6.49
CA ALA A 29 4.64 -6.39 7.77
C ALA A 29 4.50 -7.40 8.91
N LEU A 30 3.77 -8.50 8.68
CA LEU A 30 3.54 -9.56 9.66
C LEU A 30 4.78 -10.43 9.93
N ALA A 31 5.69 -10.54 8.95
CA ALA A 31 7.00 -11.17 9.08
C ALA A 31 8.02 -10.30 9.84
N SER A 32 7.68 -9.07 10.18
CA SER A 32 8.58 -8.10 10.82
C SER A 32 8.11 -7.65 12.23
N PRO A 33 7.69 -8.57 13.12
CA PRO A 33 7.06 -8.19 14.40
C PRO A 33 8.04 -7.52 15.40
N ASN A 34 9.33 -7.60 15.18
CA ASN A 34 10.32 -6.94 16.04
C ASN A 34 10.40 -5.42 15.75
N GLU A 35 10.10 -4.99 14.53
CA GLU A 35 10.18 -3.60 14.08
C GLU A 35 8.80 -2.94 13.93
N LEU A 36 7.76 -3.72 13.58
CA LEU A 36 6.43 -3.23 13.27
C LEU A 36 5.38 -3.85 14.20
N ASN A 37 4.56 -2.98 14.79
CA ASN A 37 3.36 -3.36 15.52
C ASN A 37 2.14 -2.97 14.71
N VAL A 38 1.50 -3.93 14.03
CA VAL A 38 0.28 -3.71 13.25
C VAL A 38 -0.90 -3.65 14.20
N LEU A 39 -1.47 -2.45 14.39
CA LEU A 39 -2.60 -2.19 15.29
C LEU A 39 -3.93 -2.70 14.71
N GLY A 40 -4.04 -2.74 13.40
CA GLY A 40 -5.19 -3.24 12.64
C GLY A 40 -5.03 -2.99 11.15
N ILE A 41 -5.92 -3.59 10.39
CA ILE A 41 -6.00 -3.43 8.94
C ILE A 41 -7.38 -2.85 8.60
N THR A 42 -7.40 -1.76 7.85
CA THR A 42 -8.62 -1.20 7.25
C THR A 42 -8.64 -1.53 5.78
N THR A 43 -9.81 -1.89 5.25
CA THR A 43 -9.94 -2.20 3.84
C THR A 43 -10.80 -1.18 3.10
N VAL A 44 -10.49 -0.94 1.85
CA VAL A 44 -11.19 -0.03 0.95
C VAL A 44 -11.54 -0.78 -0.33
N ALA A 45 -12.56 -0.34 -1.06
CA ALA A 45 -12.81 -0.82 -2.41
C ALA A 45 -11.79 -0.20 -3.39
N GLY A 46 -11.24 -1.01 -4.26
CA GLY A 46 -10.25 -0.60 -5.26
C GLY A 46 -9.98 -1.75 -6.23
N ASN A 47 -8.95 -2.55 -6.03
CA ASN A 47 -8.62 -3.71 -6.89
C ASN A 47 -9.82 -4.61 -7.15
N VAL A 48 -10.64 -4.84 -6.12
CA VAL A 48 -11.92 -5.52 -6.18
C VAL A 48 -12.91 -4.85 -5.21
N PRO A 49 -14.23 -5.16 -5.26
CA PRO A 49 -15.21 -4.60 -4.32
C PRO A 49 -14.86 -4.87 -2.84
N LEU A 50 -15.31 -4.02 -1.93
CA LEU A 50 -14.99 -4.02 -0.49
C LEU A 50 -15.21 -5.37 0.20
N ASN A 51 -16.26 -6.10 -0.14
CA ASN A 51 -16.52 -7.41 0.44
C ASN A 51 -15.40 -8.43 0.12
N LEU A 52 -14.78 -8.32 -1.05
CA LEU A 52 -13.65 -9.16 -1.46
C LEU A 52 -12.33 -8.65 -0.84
N THR A 53 -12.09 -7.33 -0.82
CA THR A 53 -10.87 -6.80 -0.18
C THR A 53 -10.85 -7.15 1.31
N SER A 54 -11.99 -7.03 2.01
CA SER A 54 -12.11 -7.43 3.42
C SER A 54 -11.98 -8.94 3.64
N LYS A 55 -12.43 -9.75 2.70
CA LYS A 55 -12.22 -11.21 2.73
C LYS A 55 -10.73 -11.52 2.53
N ASN A 56 -10.09 -10.91 1.55
CA ASN A 56 -8.71 -11.14 1.18
C ASN A 56 -7.76 -10.77 2.34
N ALA A 57 -7.95 -9.61 2.99
CA ALA A 57 -7.17 -9.21 4.15
C ALA A 57 -7.19 -10.28 5.27
N ARG A 58 -8.37 -10.86 5.54
CA ARG A 58 -8.52 -11.93 6.54
C ARG A 58 -7.81 -13.22 6.12
N ILE A 59 -7.93 -13.62 4.84
CA ILE A 59 -7.22 -14.78 4.30
C ILE A 59 -5.70 -14.62 4.49
N ILE A 60 -5.16 -13.42 4.21
CA ILE A 60 -3.73 -13.14 4.32
C ILE A 60 -3.29 -13.18 5.79
N CYS A 61 -4.08 -12.62 6.72
CA CYS A 61 -3.79 -12.72 8.14
C CYS A 61 -3.75 -14.17 8.63
N GLU A 62 -4.71 -15.01 8.23
CA GLU A 62 -4.72 -16.44 8.56
C GLU A 62 -3.54 -17.19 7.93
N LEU A 63 -3.17 -16.87 6.69
CA LEU A 63 -2.02 -17.45 6.01
C LEU A 63 -0.71 -17.17 6.77
N ALA A 64 -0.59 -15.95 7.34
CA ALA A 64 0.55 -15.57 8.19
C ALA A 64 0.47 -16.11 9.62
N GLY A 65 -0.56 -16.89 9.98
CA GLY A 65 -0.78 -17.36 11.34
C GLY A 65 -1.17 -16.27 12.34
N ARG A 66 -1.71 -15.13 11.87
CA ARG A 66 -2.03 -13.93 12.66
C ARG A 66 -3.54 -13.67 12.76
N SER A 67 -4.31 -14.73 13.06
CA SER A 67 -5.78 -14.67 13.16
C SER A 67 -6.30 -13.76 14.30
N GLU A 68 -5.44 -13.32 15.21
CA GLU A 68 -5.77 -12.36 16.28
C GLU A 68 -5.86 -10.90 15.79
N LEU A 69 -5.31 -10.60 14.61
CA LEU A 69 -5.38 -9.26 14.04
C LEU A 69 -6.82 -8.87 13.68
N LYS A 70 -7.09 -7.61 13.84
CA LYS A 70 -8.42 -7.05 13.56
C LYS A 70 -8.44 -6.45 12.16
N VAL A 71 -9.43 -6.85 11.36
CA VAL A 71 -9.69 -6.32 10.02
C VAL A 71 -11.02 -5.60 10.03
N PHE A 72 -11.05 -4.38 9.51
CA PHE A 72 -12.20 -3.48 9.51
C PHE A 72 -12.54 -3.08 8.08
N ALA A 73 -13.80 -3.21 7.67
CA ALA A 73 -14.27 -2.68 6.39
C ALA A 73 -14.44 -1.16 6.47
N GLY A 74 -13.88 -0.44 5.51
CA GLY A 74 -14.03 1.01 5.35
C GLY A 74 -15.06 1.38 4.30
N SER A 75 -14.64 2.17 3.29
CA SER A 75 -15.50 2.64 2.21
C SER A 75 -15.63 1.62 1.08
N ASP A 76 -16.84 1.47 0.58
CA ASP A 76 -17.16 0.61 -0.58
C ASP A 76 -17.15 1.36 -1.91
N SER A 77 -16.88 2.66 -1.88
CA SER A 77 -16.89 3.54 -3.04
C SER A 77 -16.00 4.76 -2.82
N PRO A 78 -15.45 5.36 -3.90
CA PRO A 78 -14.79 6.67 -3.86
C PRO A 78 -15.74 7.76 -3.34
N MET A 79 -15.17 8.88 -2.87
CA MET A 79 -15.95 9.97 -2.25
C MET A 79 -16.98 10.58 -3.19
N PHE A 80 -16.62 10.79 -4.46
CA PHE A 80 -17.47 11.55 -5.41
C PHE A 80 -17.65 10.86 -6.77
N ARG A 81 -16.93 9.78 -7.05
CA ARG A 81 -16.90 9.15 -8.37
C ARG A 81 -17.39 7.70 -8.32
N PRO A 82 -17.85 7.13 -9.45
CA PRO A 82 -18.11 5.71 -9.52
C PRO A 82 -16.86 4.90 -9.24
N LEU A 83 -17.01 3.78 -8.54
CA LEU A 83 -15.91 2.84 -8.31
C LEU A 83 -15.44 2.25 -9.65
N ILE A 84 -14.13 2.25 -9.83
CA ILE A 84 -13.44 1.54 -10.90
C ILE A 84 -12.56 0.49 -10.23
N THR A 85 -12.61 -0.73 -10.73
CA THR A 85 -11.91 -1.88 -10.15
C THR A 85 -10.86 -2.43 -11.13
N ALA A 86 -9.96 -3.26 -10.62
CA ALA A 86 -8.83 -3.82 -11.35
C ALA A 86 -8.87 -5.35 -11.48
N GLU A 87 -10.07 -5.97 -11.59
CA GLU A 87 -10.20 -7.42 -11.79
C GLU A 87 -9.49 -7.91 -13.06
N HIS A 88 -9.27 -7.05 -14.03
CA HIS A 88 -8.51 -7.39 -15.23
C HIS A 88 -7.01 -7.63 -14.94
N VAL A 89 -6.49 -7.08 -13.83
CA VAL A 89 -5.13 -7.31 -13.32
C VAL A 89 -5.14 -8.42 -12.26
N HIS A 90 -5.90 -8.22 -11.18
CA HIS A 90 -5.86 -9.05 -9.98
C HIS A 90 -6.77 -10.29 -10.03
N GLY A 91 -7.55 -10.45 -11.10
CA GLY A 91 -8.52 -11.52 -11.23
C GLY A 91 -9.83 -11.21 -10.50
N LYS A 92 -10.79 -12.13 -10.58
CA LYS A 92 -12.14 -11.93 -10.07
C LYS A 92 -12.23 -11.83 -8.55
N THR A 93 -11.27 -12.44 -7.84
CA THR A 93 -11.25 -12.46 -6.38
C THR A 93 -10.28 -11.45 -5.78
N GLY A 94 -9.37 -10.89 -6.59
CA GLY A 94 -8.25 -10.05 -6.15
C GLY A 94 -7.00 -10.87 -5.77
N LEU A 95 -7.15 -12.13 -5.39
CA LEU A 95 -6.05 -13.04 -5.05
C LEU A 95 -6.01 -14.27 -5.97
N ASP A 96 -6.42 -14.10 -7.22
CA ASP A 96 -6.40 -15.19 -8.19
C ASP A 96 -4.94 -15.69 -8.40
N GLY A 97 -4.83 -17.01 -8.63
CA GLY A 97 -3.59 -17.77 -8.72
C GLY A 97 -3.68 -18.98 -7.79
N PRO A 98 -3.46 -18.82 -6.48
CA PRO A 98 -3.55 -19.91 -5.51
C PRO A 98 -4.99 -20.29 -5.17
N ILE A 99 -5.17 -21.55 -4.74
CA ILE A 99 -6.42 -21.97 -4.08
C ILE A 99 -6.30 -21.63 -2.60
N LEU A 100 -7.12 -20.66 -2.15
CA LEU A 100 -7.14 -20.19 -0.76
C LEU A 100 -8.46 -20.57 -0.09
N PRO A 101 -8.43 -21.01 1.19
CA PRO A 101 -9.64 -21.33 1.94
C PRO A 101 -10.46 -20.08 2.29
N GLU A 102 -11.76 -20.26 2.56
CA GLU A 102 -12.56 -19.22 3.19
C GLU A 102 -11.99 -18.86 4.58
N PRO A 103 -11.88 -17.54 4.91
CA PRO A 103 -11.32 -17.14 6.19
C PRO A 103 -12.28 -17.48 7.35
N LYS A 104 -11.72 -17.96 8.45
CA LYS A 104 -12.46 -18.28 9.68
C LYS A 104 -12.53 -17.09 10.65
N MET A 105 -11.54 -16.20 10.59
CA MET A 105 -11.52 -15.00 11.41
C MET A 105 -12.65 -14.04 10.98
N SER A 106 -13.30 -13.42 11.96
CA SER A 106 -14.40 -12.50 11.71
C SER A 106 -13.91 -11.13 11.25
N LEU A 107 -14.65 -10.52 10.34
CA LEU A 107 -14.57 -9.09 10.10
C LEU A 107 -15.11 -8.36 11.34
N GLN A 108 -14.50 -7.23 11.70
CA GLN A 108 -14.99 -6.43 12.81
C GLN A 108 -16.26 -5.66 12.44
N ASP A 109 -17.20 -5.52 13.38
CA ASP A 109 -18.46 -4.80 13.16
C ASP A 109 -18.27 -3.27 13.02
N LYS A 110 -17.19 -2.74 13.62
CA LYS A 110 -16.85 -1.32 13.54
C LYS A 110 -16.39 -0.97 12.13
N ASN A 111 -16.80 0.19 11.61
CA ASN A 111 -16.31 0.72 10.36
C ASN A 111 -14.81 1.08 10.46
N GLY A 112 -14.04 0.83 9.39
CA GLY A 112 -12.60 1.05 9.34
C GLY A 112 -12.20 2.52 9.53
N ILE A 113 -13.02 3.46 9.06
CA ILE A 113 -12.78 4.90 9.23
C ILE A 113 -12.92 5.31 10.70
N ASP A 114 -13.93 4.79 11.39
CA ASP A 114 -14.12 5.06 12.83
C ASP A 114 -13.00 4.40 13.66
N PHE A 115 -12.53 3.20 13.26
CA PHE A 115 -11.35 2.57 13.85
C PHE A 115 -10.09 3.43 13.71
N LEU A 116 -9.84 4.02 12.52
CA LEU A 116 -8.71 4.93 12.27
C LEU A 116 -8.75 6.12 13.23
N ILE A 117 -9.89 6.81 13.31
CA ILE A 117 -10.09 7.99 14.14
C ILE A 117 -9.87 7.65 15.62
N GLU A 118 -10.57 6.65 16.15
CA GLU A 118 -10.50 6.26 17.56
C GLU A 118 -9.09 5.76 17.94
N THR A 119 -8.41 5.06 17.03
CA THR A 119 -7.05 4.56 17.29
C THR A 119 -6.06 5.73 17.39
N LEU A 120 -6.14 6.72 16.49
CA LEU A 120 -5.32 7.92 16.59
C LEU A 120 -5.66 8.76 17.83
N GLU A 121 -6.94 8.83 18.21
CA GLU A 121 -7.38 9.56 19.42
C GLU A 121 -6.82 8.92 20.69
N SER A 122 -6.83 7.60 20.77
CA SER A 122 -6.43 6.84 21.98
C SER A 122 -4.91 6.68 22.15
N HIS A 123 -4.12 7.03 21.16
CA HIS A 123 -2.65 6.92 21.21
C HIS A 123 -1.98 8.29 21.29
N GLU A 124 -0.71 8.29 21.74
CA GLU A 124 0.12 9.50 21.75
C GLU A 124 0.28 10.09 20.34
N PRO A 125 0.15 11.43 20.19
CA PRO A 125 0.37 12.09 18.92
C PRO A 125 1.75 11.77 18.32
N GLY A 126 1.80 11.54 17.02
CA GLY A 126 3.04 11.23 16.30
C GLY A 126 3.57 9.81 16.56
N SER A 127 2.76 8.90 17.14
CA SER A 127 3.20 7.54 17.43
C SER A 127 2.78 6.50 16.38
N ILE A 128 1.79 6.80 15.52
CA ILE A 128 1.23 5.86 14.54
C ILE A 128 1.53 6.34 13.13
N THR A 129 2.05 5.45 12.28
CA THR A 129 2.17 5.65 10.83
C THR A 129 0.98 4.98 10.14
N LEU A 130 0.35 5.69 9.19
CA LEU A 130 -0.66 5.15 8.30
C LEU A 130 0.03 4.65 7.02
N CYS A 131 -0.12 3.37 6.71
CA CYS A 131 0.44 2.71 5.53
C CYS A 131 -0.71 2.49 4.53
N CYS A 132 -0.77 3.30 3.48
CA CYS A 132 -1.84 3.23 2.49
C CYS A 132 -1.33 2.50 1.25
N LEU A 133 -1.96 1.38 0.93
CA LEU A 133 -1.61 0.54 -0.20
C LEU A 133 -2.63 0.70 -1.35
N GLY A 134 -3.87 1.04 -1.03
CA GLY A 134 -4.97 1.22 -1.96
C GLY A 134 -5.45 2.68 -2.13
N PRO A 135 -6.62 2.88 -2.75
CA PRO A 135 -7.25 4.19 -2.88
C PRO A 135 -7.40 4.89 -1.53
N LEU A 136 -7.12 6.18 -1.50
CA LEU A 136 -6.94 6.95 -0.26
C LEU A 136 -8.25 7.37 0.42
N THR A 137 -9.38 6.82 -0.01
CA THR A 137 -10.74 7.19 0.39
C THR A 137 -10.96 7.12 1.89
N ASN A 138 -10.54 6.05 2.56
CA ASN A 138 -10.72 5.90 4.01
C ASN A 138 -10.04 7.02 4.79
N ILE A 139 -8.80 7.34 4.41
CA ILE A 139 -8.01 8.37 5.08
C ILE A 139 -8.60 9.76 4.84
N ALA A 140 -9.05 10.04 3.61
CA ALA A 140 -9.68 11.31 3.27
C ALA A 140 -10.99 11.51 4.02
N ILE A 141 -11.85 10.50 4.11
CA ILE A 141 -13.09 10.56 4.90
C ILE A 141 -12.77 10.75 6.40
N ALA A 142 -11.71 10.11 6.92
CA ALA A 142 -11.28 10.32 8.29
C ALA A 142 -10.81 11.76 8.53
N ILE A 143 -10.10 12.37 7.57
CA ILE A 143 -9.71 13.79 7.61
C ILE A 143 -10.96 14.70 7.62
N GLU A 144 -11.94 14.45 6.74
CA GLU A 144 -13.18 15.22 6.67
C GLU A 144 -14.01 15.12 7.97
N LYS A 145 -14.09 13.91 8.56
CA LYS A 145 -14.82 13.67 9.80
C LYS A 145 -14.11 14.24 11.04
N ALA A 146 -12.79 14.17 11.08
CA ALA A 146 -12.00 14.50 12.27
C ALA A 146 -10.61 15.07 11.91
N PRO A 147 -10.54 16.30 11.36
CA PRO A 147 -9.29 16.89 10.87
C PRO A 147 -8.20 16.94 11.95
N GLU A 148 -8.56 17.32 13.18
CA GLU A 148 -7.64 17.43 14.32
C GLU A 148 -7.05 16.07 14.72
N ILE A 149 -7.81 14.99 14.57
CA ILE A 149 -7.36 13.64 14.97
C ILE A 149 -6.36 13.10 13.96
N ILE A 150 -6.60 13.27 12.67
CA ILE A 150 -5.68 12.79 11.62
C ILE A 150 -4.31 13.49 11.70
N THR A 151 -4.27 14.75 12.12
CA THR A 151 -3.00 15.45 12.34
C THR A 151 -2.14 14.83 13.43
N ARG A 152 -2.71 13.95 14.27
CA ARG A 152 -1.99 13.17 15.29
C ARG A 152 -1.23 11.98 14.72
N ALA A 153 -1.46 11.59 13.47
CA ALA A 153 -0.63 10.59 12.81
C ALA A 153 0.83 11.08 12.70
N LYS A 154 1.77 10.16 12.83
CA LYS A 154 3.20 10.45 12.66
C LYS A 154 3.49 10.85 11.21
N GLU A 155 2.97 10.07 10.29
CA GLU A 155 3.07 10.26 8.85
C GLU A 155 2.09 9.34 8.12
N ILE A 156 1.79 9.68 6.86
CA ILE A 156 1.10 8.83 5.90
C ILE A 156 2.15 8.41 4.86
N VAL A 157 2.37 7.11 4.73
CA VAL A 157 3.25 6.53 3.70
C VAL A 157 2.36 5.76 2.73
N MET A 158 2.40 6.10 1.45
CA MET A 158 1.43 5.60 0.49
C MET A 158 2.08 5.11 -0.81
N MET A 159 1.60 3.98 -1.33
CA MET A 159 1.80 3.61 -2.72
C MET A 159 0.78 4.39 -3.54
N ALA A 160 1.23 5.43 -4.23
CA ALA A 160 0.36 6.33 -4.97
C ALA A 160 1.14 7.18 -5.97
N GLY A 161 0.51 7.49 -7.10
CA GLY A 161 0.97 8.47 -8.05
C GLY A 161 2.05 8.02 -9.02
N ALA A 162 2.28 8.88 -10.00
CA ALA A 162 3.32 8.77 -11.02
C ALA A 162 3.67 10.17 -11.52
N TYR A 163 4.95 10.42 -11.81
CA TYR A 163 5.36 11.72 -12.33
C TYR A 163 6.31 11.60 -13.54
N PHE A 164 7.48 10.96 -13.40
CA PHE A 164 8.36 10.68 -14.54
C PHE A 164 7.94 9.41 -15.29
N GLU A 165 7.32 8.46 -14.56
CA GLU A 165 6.68 7.30 -15.17
C GLU A 165 5.30 7.68 -15.71
N VAL A 166 4.87 6.98 -16.74
CA VAL A 166 3.50 7.07 -17.26
C VAL A 166 2.52 6.41 -16.29
N GLY A 167 1.24 6.77 -16.36
CA GLY A 167 0.22 6.12 -15.57
C GLY A 167 -0.01 4.65 -15.97
N ASN A 168 -0.54 3.86 -15.06
CA ASN A 168 -0.85 2.44 -15.27
C ASN A 168 -2.34 2.18 -15.57
N ILE A 169 -3.25 3.05 -15.12
CA ILE A 169 -4.69 2.96 -15.43
C ILE A 169 -5.10 3.88 -16.60
N THR A 170 -4.56 5.09 -16.66
CA THR A 170 -4.63 6.01 -17.80
C THR A 170 -3.22 6.41 -18.18
N PRO A 171 -2.98 7.03 -19.35
CA PRO A 171 -1.64 7.53 -19.71
C PRO A 171 -1.08 8.54 -18.71
N ALA A 172 -1.95 9.20 -17.89
CA ALA A 172 -1.56 10.27 -17.00
C ALA A 172 -1.62 9.89 -15.51
N ALA A 173 -2.31 8.81 -15.14
CA ALA A 173 -2.63 8.55 -13.74
C ALA A 173 -2.28 7.13 -13.28
N GLU A 174 -1.79 7.03 -12.06
CA GLU A 174 -1.65 5.81 -11.29
C GLU A 174 -3.02 5.42 -10.69
N PHE A 175 -3.27 4.10 -10.54
CA PHE A 175 -4.58 3.53 -10.21
C PHE A 175 -5.16 4.05 -8.89
N ASN A 176 -4.41 4.04 -7.79
CA ASN A 176 -4.92 4.43 -6.47
C ASN A 176 -5.37 5.90 -6.44
N VAL A 177 -4.60 6.77 -7.11
CA VAL A 177 -4.96 8.19 -7.26
C VAL A 177 -6.12 8.36 -8.24
N PHE A 178 -6.18 7.58 -9.32
CA PHE A 178 -7.25 7.68 -10.32
C PHE A 178 -8.61 7.24 -9.78
N VAL A 179 -8.64 6.21 -8.92
CA VAL A 179 -9.89 5.72 -8.30
C VAL A 179 -10.53 6.81 -7.45
N ASP A 180 -9.75 7.57 -6.66
CA ASP A 180 -10.27 8.67 -5.83
C ASP A 180 -9.30 9.86 -5.80
N PRO A 181 -9.24 10.67 -6.88
CA PRO A 181 -8.32 11.80 -6.96
C PRO A 181 -8.65 12.91 -5.96
N GLU A 182 -9.91 13.06 -5.60
CA GLU A 182 -10.34 14.00 -4.57
C GLU A 182 -9.82 13.60 -3.18
N ALA A 183 -9.83 12.31 -2.86
CA ALA A 183 -9.25 11.80 -1.62
C ALA A 183 -7.75 12.09 -1.55
N ALA A 184 -7.02 11.85 -2.63
CA ALA A 184 -5.59 12.15 -2.70
C ALA A 184 -5.32 13.66 -2.51
N LYS A 185 -6.13 14.53 -3.10
CA LYS A 185 -6.06 15.99 -2.95
C LYS A 185 -6.33 16.44 -1.50
N ILE A 186 -7.32 15.84 -0.83
CA ILE A 186 -7.62 16.12 0.59
C ILE A 186 -6.40 15.79 1.45
N ILE A 187 -5.78 14.64 1.25
CA ILE A 187 -4.57 14.24 1.99
C ILE A 187 -3.42 15.22 1.74
N LEU A 188 -3.19 15.63 0.50
CA LEU A 188 -2.13 16.59 0.17
C LEU A 188 -2.33 17.94 0.88
N ASN A 189 -3.57 18.37 1.03
CA ASN A 189 -3.93 19.60 1.73
C ASN A 189 -3.85 19.51 3.26
N SER A 190 -3.72 18.29 3.83
CA SER A 190 -3.56 18.11 5.28
C SER A 190 -2.16 18.50 5.74
N SER A 191 -1.99 18.78 7.03
CA SER A 191 -0.70 19.11 7.64
C SER A 191 0.13 17.89 8.02
N VAL A 192 -0.40 16.67 7.89
CA VAL A 192 0.33 15.42 8.20
C VAL A 192 1.50 15.26 7.23
N LYS A 193 2.64 14.79 7.74
CA LYS A 193 3.76 14.40 6.89
C LYS A 193 3.35 13.29 5.92
N LYS A 194 3.70 13.43 4.65
CA LYS A 194 3.35 12.49 3.57
C LYS A 194 4.57 12.02 2.82
N THR A 195 4.60 10.72 2.51
CA THR A 195 5.62 10.11 1.67
C THR A 195 4.95 9.27 0.58
N PHE A 196 5.25 9.58 -0.67
CA PHE A 196 4.80 8.85 -1.85
C PHE A 196 5.85 7.84 -2.28
N LEU A 197 5.42 6.59 -2.49
CA LEU A 197 6.13 5.52 -3.21
C LEU A 197 5.43 5.38 -4.59
N PRO A 198 5.76 6.23 -5.58
CA PRO A 198 5.04 6.28 -6.85
C PRO A 198 5.51 5.20 -7.83
N LEU A 199 4.86 5.12 -9.01
CA LEU A 199 5.30 4.23 -10.09
C LEU A 199 6.77 4.47 -10.48
N ASP A 200 7.29 5.68 -10.31
CA ASP A 200 8.70 6.04 -10.52
C ASP A 200 9.69 5.17 -9.73
N VAL A 201 9.23 4.61 -8.62
CA VAL A 201 9.96 3.65 -7.79
C VAL A 201 9.52 2.23 -8.07
N THR A 202 8.20 1.99 -8.03
CA THR A 202 7.67 0.63 -8.03
C THR A 202 7.82 -0.07 -9.37
N HIS A 203 7.85 0.65 -10.49
CA HIS A 203 8.18 0.08 -11.80
C HIS A 203 9.63 -0.40 -11.93
N LYS A 204 10.50 -0.04 -10.98
CA LYS A 204 11.87 -0.58 -10.90
C LYS A 204 11.93 -1.91 -10.14
N LEU A 205 10.91 -2.21 -9.32
CA LEU A 205 10.84 -3.39 -8.47
C LEU A 205 10.20 -4.57 -9.24
N LEU A 206 10.87 -5.01 -10.29
CA LEU A 206 10.38 -6.06 -11.18
C LEU A 206 10.61 -7.45 -10.58
N VAL A 207 9.55 -8.21 -10.39
CA VAL A 207 9.59 -9.60 -9.98
C VAL A 207 9.94 -10.44 -11.19
N THR A 208 11.15 -10.96 -11.23
CA THR A 208 11.62 -11.87 -12.27
C THR A 208 11.39 -13.32 -11.84
N LYS A 209 11.59 -14.26 -12.78
CA LYS A 209 11.52 -15.68 -12.50
C LYS A 209 12.42 -16.10 -11.33
N ALA A 210 13.59 -15.47 -11.17
CA ALA A 210 14.51 -15.76 -10.08
C ALA A 210 13.93 -15.42 -8.70
N GLN A 211 13.20 -14.31 -8.57
CA GLN A 211 12.50 -13.94 -7.33
C GLN A 211 11.36 -14.92 -7.04
N ILE A 212 10.60 -15.33 -8.06
CA ILE A 212 9.53 -16.34 -7.90
C ILE A 212 10.10 -17.65 -7.39
N GLU A 213 11.18 -18.16 -8.02
CA GLU A 213 11.87 -19.37 -7.59
C GLU A 213 12.44 -19.24 -6.16
N ALA A 214 12.89 -18.04 -5.77
CA ALA A 214 13.34 -17.80 -4.39
C ALA A 214 12.21 -17.97 -3.38
N PHE A 215 10.99 -17.43 -3.66
CA PHE A 215 9.83 -17.63 -2.79
C PHE A 215 9.38 -19.10 -2.71
N GLU A 216 9.38 -19.82 -3.83
CA GLU A 216 9.10 -21.26 -3.85
C GLU A 216 10.08 -22.05 -2.99
N SER A 217 11.35 -21.65 -2.97
CA SER A 217 12.43 -22.33 -2.23
C SER A 217 12.26 -22.28 -0.71
N PHE A 218 11.37 -21.42 -0.16
CA PHE A 218 11.08 -21.41 1.27
C PHE A 218 10.49 -22.75 1.77
N GLY A 219 9.80 -23.48 0.89
CA GLY A 219 9.15 -24.73 1.25
C GLY A 219 7.96 -24.56 2.21
N THR A 220 7.50 -23.32 2.43
CA THR A 220 6.35 -22.97 3.26
C THR A 220 5.10 -22.73 2.42
N ARG A 221 3.92 -22.81 3.05
CA ARG A 221 2.67 -22.46 2.36
C ARG A 221 2.64 -21.00 1.94
N VAL A 222 3.23 -20.10 2.73
CA VAL A 222 3.34 -18.66 2.39
C VAL A 222 4.16 -18.48 1.12
N GLY A 223 5.33 -19.08 1.04
CA GLY A 223 6.19 -19.00 -0.16
C GLY A 223 5.49 -19.51 -1.42
N GLN A 224 4.79 -20.66 -1.31
CA GLN A 224 4.00 -21.20 -2.41
C GLN A 224 2.88 -20.24 -2.87
N VAL A 225 2.11 -19.68 -1.93
CA VAL A 225 1.00 -18.76 -2.23
C VAL A 225 1.53 -17.48 -2.89
N ILE A 226 2.62 -16.90 -2.37
CA ILE A 226 3.25 -15.72 -2.98
C ILE A 226 3.67 -16.04 -4.41
N SER A 227 4.32 -17.15 -4.66
CA SER A 227 4.76 -17.57 -5.99
C SER A 227 3.58 -17.72 -6.96
N GLU A 228 2.52 -18.43 -6.55
CA GLU A 228 1.31 -18.64 -7.37
C GLU A 228 0.60 -17.29 -7.68
N MET A 229 0.54 -16.34 -6.74
CA MET A 229 -0.02 -14.99 -6.94
C MET A 229 0.82 -14.19 -7.94
N LEU A 230 2.15 -14.16 -7.78
CA LEU A 230 3.04 -13.39 -8.64
C LEU A 230 3.09 -13.94 -10.06
N GLN A 231 3.06 -15.28 -10.23
CA GLN A 231 2.90 -15.91 -11.55
C GLN A 231 1.58 -15.56 -12.22
N PHE A 232 0.51 -15.37 -11.41
CA PHE A 232 -0.77 -14.93 -11.95
C PHE A 232 -0.70 -13.48 -12.45
N SER A 233 -0.11 -12.56 -11.69
CA SER A 233 0.04 -11.14 -12.06
C SER A 233 0.90 -10.95 -13.29
N GLU A 234 2.02 -11.68 -13.42
CA GLU A 234 2.94 -11.61 -14.58
C GLU A 234 2.21 -11.76 -15.94
N ARG A 235 1.12 -12.52 -15.98
CA ARG A 235 0.35 -12.74 -17.22
C ARG A 235 -0.23 -11.45 -17.80
N PHE A 236 -0.68 -10.54 -16.93
CA PHE A 236 -1.23 -9.25 -17.36
C PHE A 236 -0.12 -8.37 -17.96
N ASP A 237 1.01 -8.27 -17.27
CA ASP A 237 2.14 -7.44 -17.72
C ASP A 237 2.73 -7.97 -19.02
N LYS A 238 2.84 -9.30 -19.16
CA LYS A 238 3.28 -9.94 -20.40
C LYS A 238 2.33 -9.66 -21.56
N GLN A 239 1.04 -9.74 -21.33
CA GLN A 239 0.03 -9.48 -22.36
C GLN A 239 -0.05 -8.01 -22.74
N LYS A 240 0.03 -7.09 -21.77
CA LYS A 240 -0.16 -5.65 -21.98
C LYS A 240 1.11 -4.94 -22.43
N TYR A 241 2.23 -5.28 -21.83
CA TYR A 241 3.50 -4.55 -21.99
C TYR A 241 4.60 -5.38 -22.70
N GLY A 242 4.37 -6.69 -22.90
CA GLY A 242 5.41 -7.60 -23.42
C GLY A 242 6.56 -7.82 -22.45
N SER A 243 6.36 -7.52 -21.16
CA SER A 243 7.35 -7.71 -20.11
C SER A 243 7.34 -9.14 -19.60
N ASP A 244 8.53 -9.72 -19.36
CA ASP A 244 8.67 -11.02 -18.69
C ASP A 244 8.79 -10.87 -17.15
N ALA A 245 8.49 -9.69 -16.61
CA ALA A 245 8.50 -9.40 -15.18
C ALA A 245 7.41 -8.37 -14.85
N ALA A 246 6.73 -8.54 -13.71
CA ALA A 246 5.70 -7.65 -13.20
C ALA A 246 6.25 -6.77 -12.08
N PRO A 247 5.86 -5.48 -12.01
CA PRO A 247 6.23 -4.64 -10.89
C PRO A 247 5.53 -5.08 -9.59
N LEU A 248 6.25 -4.96 -8.48
CA LEU A 248 5.74 -5.23 -7.13
C LEU A 248 5.59 -3.89 -6.39
N HIS A 249 4.36 -3.38 -6.31
CA HIS A 249 4.11 -2.01 -5.87
C HIS A 249 4.10 -1.86 -4.34
N ASP A 250 3.14 -2.44 -3.67
CA ASP A 250 2.77 -2.17 -2.27
C ASP A 250 3.81 -2.55 -1.22
N PRO A 251 4.59 -3.63 -1.38
CA PRO A 251 5.64 -3.96 -0.43
C PRO A 251 6.68 -2.85 -0.27
N SER A 252 6.78 -1.92 -1.24
CA SER A 252 7.65 -0.75 -1.15
C SER A 252 7.33 0.14 0.05
N VAL A 253 6.04 0.28 0.42
CA VAL A 253 5.59 1.05 1.59
C VAL A 253 6.13 0.44 2.88
N ILE A 254 5.99 -0.87 3.04
CA ILE A 254 6.45 -1.58 4.24
C ILE A 254 7.99 -1.62 4.28
N ALA A 255 8.63 -1.89 3.14
CA ALA A 255 10.09 -1.87 3.02
C ALA A 255 10.68 -0.48 3.37
N TYR A 256 10.02 0.62 2.96
CA TYR A 256 10.40 1.98 3.34
C TYR A 256 10.37 2.18 4.85
N LEU A 257 9.38 1.64 5.55
CA LEU A 257 9.33 1.70 7.01
C LEU A 257 10.42 0.86 7.66
N LEU A 258 10.69 -0.33 7.14
CA LEU A 258 11.71 -1.23 7.69
C LEU A 258 13.13 -0.71 7.46
N LYS A 259 13.42 -0.26 6.24
CA LYS A 259 14.76 0.17 5.81
C LYS A 259 14.68 1.40 4.89
N PRO A 260 14.43 2.60 5.44
CA PRO A 260 14.30 3.83 4.63
C PRO A 260 15.53 4.13 3.78
N SER A 261 16.72 3.65 4.19
CA SER A 261 17.96 3.86 3.45
C SER A 261 18.01 3.19 2.07
N LEU A 262 17.08 2.28 1.77
CA LEU A 262 16.94 1.71 0.43
C LEU A 262 16.35 2.70 -0.58
N PHE A 263 15.74 3.77 -0.11
CA PHE A 263 14.96 4.70 -0.93
C PHE A 263 15.55 6.10 -0.90
N SER A 264 15.47 6.80 -2.02
CA SER A 264 15.86 8.20 -2.09
C SER A 264 14.82 9.02 -2.86
N GLY A 265 14.65 10.27 -2.45
CA GLY A 265 13.64 11.16 -3.02
C GLY A 265 13.86 12.61 -2.65
N ARG A 266 12.86 13.45 -2.92
CA ARG A 266 12.87 14.87 -2.61
C ARG A 266 11.60 15.29 -1.88
N PHE A 267 11.76 16.28 -1.00
CA PHE A 267 10.62 16.99 -0.43
C PHE A 267 10.22 18.10 -1.42
N VAL A 268 9.07 17.96 -2.05
CA VAL A 268 8.60 18.80 -3.15
C VAL A 268 7.13 19.17 -2.99
N ASN A 269 6.65 20.13 -3.78
CA ASN A 269 5.22 20.35 -3.93
C ASN A 269 4.63 19.25 -4.82
N VAL A 270 3.53 18.65 -4.37
CA VAL A 270 2.76 17.65 -5.10
C VAL A 270 1.30 18.09 -5.15
N GLU A 271 0.70 18.06 -6.33
CA GLU A 271 -0.71 18.37 -6.59
C GLU A 271 -1.36 17.21 -7.35
N ILE A 272 -2.68 17.09 -7.22
CA ILE A 272 -3.47 16.10 -7.98
C ILE A 272 -4.44 16.84 -8.90
N GLU A 273 -4.45 16.43 -10.16
CA GLU A 273 -5.41 16.91 -11.14
C GLU A 273 -6.79 16.26 -10.92
N THR A 274 -7.80 17.07 -10.64
CA THR A 274 -9.17 16.60 -10.31
C THR A 274 -10.25 17.09 -11.28
N GLU A 275 -9.91 17.95 -12.25
CA GLU A 275 -10.88 18.63 -13.11
C GLU A 275 -10.83 18.18 -14.57
N SER A 276 -9.63 18.06 -15.13
CA SER A 276 -9.45 17.72 -16.53
C SER A 276 -9.74 16.24 -16.81
N LEU A 277 -10.68 15.96 -17.71
CA LEU A 277 -10.97 14.59 -18.13
C LEU A 277 -9.77 13.87 -18.78
N LEU A 278 -8.85 14.62 -19.37
CA LEU A 278 -7.68 14.05 -20.05
C LEU A 278 -6.59 13.62 -19.07
N THR A 279 -6.43 14.35 -17.97
CA THR A 279 -5.35 14.17 -17.00
C THR A 279 -5.86 13.90 -15.59
N LEU A 280 -7.12 13.48 -15.47
CA LEU A 280 -7.73 13.14 -14.18
C LEU A 280 -6.87 12.14 -13.40
N GLY A 281 -6.62 12.47 -12.13
CA GLY A 281 -5.77 11.66 -11.25
C GLY A 281 -4.26 11.82 -11.52
N MET A 282 -3.84 12.69 -12.42
CA MET A 282 -2.42 12.97 -12.65
C MET A 282 -1.78 13.54 -11.38
N THR A 283 -0.67 12.97 -11.00
CA THR A 283 0.20 13.48 -9.92
C THR A 283 1.20 14.46 -10.53
N VAL A 284 1.18 15.70 -10.05
CA VAL A 284 2.09 16.78 -10.51
C VAL A 284 3.08 17.09 -9.41
N ALA A 285 4.31 16.60 -9.54
CA ALA A 285 5.37 16.86 -8.57
C ALA A 285 6.29 17.98 -9.08
N ASP A 286 6.36 19.10 -8.37
CA ASP A 286 7.25 20.21 -8.71
C ASP A 286 8.72 19.88 -8.35
N TRP A 287 9.29 18.97 -9.12
CA TRP A 287 10.62 18.41 -8.88
C TRP A 287 11.73 19.47 -8.89
N TRP A 288 11.53 20.54 -9.63
CA TRP A 288 12.52 21.60 -9.82
C TRP A 288 12.18 22.92 -9.09
N GLY A 289 11.05 22.97 -8.37
CA GLY A 289 10.61 24.16 -7.64
C GLY A 289 10.23 25.34 -8.53
N VAL A 290 9.73 25.06 -9.74
CA VAL A 290 9.41 26.10 -10.74
C VAL A 290 8.05 26.78 -10.49
N SER A 291 7.15 26.14 -9.76
CA SER A 291 5.83 26.69 -9.46
C SER A 291 5.87 27.76 -8.35
N GLY A 292 6.90 27.78 -7.54
CA GLY A 292 7.02 28.63 -6.35
C GLY A 292 6.07 28.23 -5.20
N ARG A 293 5.38 27.08 -5.29
CA ARG A 293 4.52 26.53 -4.23
C ARG A 293 5.37 25.87 -3.14
N GLU A 294 4.87 25.91 -1.91
CA GLU A 294 5.54 25.25 -0.79
C GLU A 294 5.54 23.73 -0.96
N ALA A 295 6.67 23.11 -0.62
CA ALA A 295 6.79 21.65 -0.61
C ALA A 295 5.86 21.05 0.47
N ASN A 296 5.13 19.99 0.12
CA ASN A 296 4.11 19.39 0.97
C ASN A 296 4.24 17.87 1.14
N ALA A 297 5.10 17.21 0.34
CA ALA A 297 5.27 15.76 0.39
C ALA A 297 6.70 15.33 0.06
N ASN A 298 7.12 14.22 0.67
CA ASN A 298 8.33 13.50 0.26
C ASN A 298 7.96 12.58 -0.91
N PHE A 299 8.55 12.82 -2.08
CA PHE A 299 8.32 12.07 -3.31
C PHE A 299 9.54 11.21 -3.59
N ILE A 300 9.41 9.89 -3.43
CA ILE A 300 10.50 8.95 -3.65
C ILE A 300 10.71 8.76 -5.15
N GLY A 301 11.95 8.82 -5.61
CA GLY A 301 12.29 8.73 -7.03
C GLY A 301 13.23 7.57 -7.36
N ASP A 302 13.84 6.94 -6.35
CA ASP A 302 14.79 5.86 -6.59
C ASP A 302 14.82 4.85 -5.43
N VAL A 303 15.28 3.62 -5.74
CA VAL A 303 15.33 2.50 -4.81
C VAL A 303 16.53 1.59 -5.08
N ASP A 304 17.16 1.08 -4.03
CA ASP A 304 18.10 -0.05 -4.10
C ASP A 304 17.32 -1.34 -4.33
N ILE A 305 17.24 -1.77 -5.59
CA ILE A 305 16.46 -2.94 -6.03
C ILE A 305 16.94 -4.23 -5.37
N GLU A 306 18.27 -4.45 -5.31
CA GLU A 306 18.85 -5.63 -4.70
C GLU A 306 18.59 -5.66 -3.19
N GLY A 307 18.80 -4.52 -2.53
CA GLY A 307 18.52 -4.38 -1.09
C GLY A 307 17.05 -4.60 -0.76
N PHE A 308 16.12 -4.18 -1.63
CA PHE A 308 14.69 -4.40 -1.48
C PHE A 308 14.32 -5.90 -1.55
N PHE A 309 14.73 -6.61 -2.61
CA PHE A 309 14.41 -8.04 -2.75
C PHE A 309 15.11 -8.91 -1.70
N ASN A 310 16.32 -8.55 -1.27
CA ASN A 310 17.00 -9.22 -0.18
C ASN A 310 16.22 -9.07 1.14
N LEU A 311 15.74 -7.85 1.47
CA LEU A 311 14.89 -7.63 2.64
C LEU A 311 13.61 -8.46 2.57
N LEU A 312 12.93 -8.44 1.42
CA LEU A 312 11.67 -9.15 1.21
C LEU A 312 11.84 -10.66 1.40
N THR A 313 12.84 -11.23 0.73
CA THR A 313 13.16 -12.67 0.79
C THR A 313 13.54 -13.09 2.22
N GLU A 314 14.43 -12.34 2.90
CA GLU A 314 14.85 -12.62 4.28
C GLU A 314 13.65 -12.67 5.23
N ARG A 315 12.75 -11.70 5.14
CA ARG A 315 11.62 -11.58 6.07
C ARG A 315 10.54 -12.63 5.79
N LEU A 316 10.13 -12.78 4.54
CA LEU A 316 9.06 -13.72 4.18
C LEU A 316 9.45 -15.18 4.39
N ALA A 317 10.72 -15.53 4.33
CA ALA A 317 11.20 -16.88 4.65
C ALA A 317 10.97 -17.28 6.12
N SER A 318 10.63 -16.35 7.01
CA SER A 318 10.34 -16.62 8.42
C SER A 318 8.86 -16.99 8.70
N LEU A 319 7.96 -16.96 7.69
CA LEU A 319 6.54 -17.28 7.80
C LEU A 319 6.22 -18.73 7.42
#